data_14e7ed2038281af968f16f41e5ee7a3f
#
_entry.id   14e7ed2038281af968f16f41e5ee7a3f
#
_cell.length_a   1.000
_cell.length_b   1.000
_cell.length_c   1.000
_cell.angle_alpha   90.00
_cell.angle_beta   90.00
_cell.angle_gamma   90.00
#
_symmetry.space_group_name_H-M   'P 1'
#
loop_
_entity.id
_entity.type
_entity.pdbx_description
1 polymer ?
#
loop_
_entity_poly.entity_id
_entity_poly.type
_entity_poly.pdbx_seq_one_letter_code
_entity_poly.pdbx_strand_id
1 'polypeptide(L)'
;MVTVNKNYLKLPGSYLFSTIAKKVAAYQEANPDVQIVRLGIGDVTQPLAPAIIDALHKSVDEMAHAETFHGYAPDLGYEFLRSAIAKNDYEARGCQISADEIFVSDGAKSDSGNIQEIFGTENKVAVCDPVYPVYVDTNVMAGRTGDYNKKNENFDGVIYMPCLESNGFLPELPGKTPDLIYLCFPNNPSGAAITKDKLQEWVDYANKNGSVIIYDAAYEAYITEENVPHSIYECEGARTCAIELRSFSKNAGFTGVRLGFTVVPKDLVREGVVLHDLWARRHGTKFNGAPYIVQRAGEAVYSPEGKAQLKEQVAYYMRNAHTIYNGLKEAGYSVSGGVNAPYIWLKTPNNMSSWDFFDYLLENAHVVGTPGSGFGAHGEGFFRLTAFGSYENTQEALRRIKAL
;
A
#
# COMPACT_ATOMS: atom_id res chain seq x y z
N MET A 1 37.92 -9.22 8.17
CA MET A 1 36.64 -9.78 8.67
C MET A 1 35.50 -9.05 7.99
N VAL A 2 34.47 -9.77 7.54
CA VAL A 2 33.24 -9.18 7.00
C VAL A 2 32.46 -8.52 8.14
N THR A 3 31.95 -7.32 7.92
CA THR A 3 31.05 -6.62 8.85
C THR A 3 29.61 -6.67 8.31
N VAL A 4 28.65 -6.78 9.20
CA VAL A 4 27.21 -6.77 8.84
C VAL A 4 26.64 -5.35 8.92
N ASN A 5 25.54 -5.09 8.17
CA ASN A 5 24.78 -3.86 8.33
C ASN A 5 24.01 -3.91 9.68
N LYS A 6 24.53 -3.22 10.67
CA LYS A 6 23.97 -3.21 12.04
C LYS A 6 22.61 -2.55 12.15
N ASN A 7 22.17 -1.79 11.14
CA ASN A 7 20.84 -1.18 11.15
C ASN A 7 19.72 -2.23 11.14
N TYR A 8 19.95 -3.40 10.53
CA TYR A 8 18.99 -4.51 10.56
C TYR A 8 18.72 -5.01 11.99
N LEU A 9 19.68 -4.85 12.91
CA LEU A 9 19.53 -5.26 14.31
C LEU A 9 18.66 -4.30 15.14
N LYS A 10 18.33 -3.13 14.59
CA LYS A 10 17.43 -2.14 15.23
C LYS A 10 15.95 -2.49 15.01
N LEU A 11 15.65 -3.33 14.03
CA LEU A 11 14.28 -3.77 13.77
C LEU A 11 13.77 -4.70 14.88
N PRO A 12 12.45 -4.65 15.21
CA PRO A 12 11.83 -5.63 16.10
C PRO A 12 12.10 -7.06 15.60
N GLY A 13 12.29 -8.00 16.53
CA GLY A 13 12.65 -9.38 16.20
C GLY A 13 11.59 -10.17 15.43
N SER A 14 10.40 -9.60 15.23
CA SER A 14 9.29 -10.21 14.47
C SER A 14 8.47 -9.12 13.78
N TYR A 15 8.25 -9.32 12.48
CA TYR A 15 7.32 -8.49 11.70
C TYR A 15 5.88 -8.72 12.16
N LEU A 16 5.07 -7.67 12.29
CA LEU A 16 3.69 -7.68 12.80
C LEU A 16 2.87 -8.90 12.34
N PHE A 17 2.81 -9.11 11.02
CA PHE A 17 2.00 -10.19 10.44
C PHE A 17 2.52 -11.60 10.78
N SER A 18 3.82 -11.74 11.05
CA SER A 18 4.40 -13.02 11.51
C SER A 18 3.99 -13.32 12.96
N THR A 19 3.90 -12.31 13.83
CA THR A 19 3.41 -12.46 15.20
C THR A 19 1.95 -12.89 15.22
N ILE A 20 1.10 -12.24 14.43
CA ILE A 20 -0.30 -12.61 14.25
C ILE A 20 -0.43 -14.08 13.79
N ALA A 21 0.32 -14.46 12.74
CA ALA A 21 0.28 -15.81 12.21
C ALA A 21 0.65 -16.86 13.26
N LYS A 22 1.67 -16.61 14.08
CA LYS A 22 2.07 -17.51 15.18
C LYS A 22 0.99 -17.64 16.26
N LYS A 23 0.38 -16.53 16.70
CA LYS A 23 -0.71 -16.56 17.68
C LYS A 23 -1.92 -17.34 17.17
N VAL A 24 -2.32 -17.09 15.92
CA VAL A 24 -3.45 -17.78 15.29
C VAL A 24 -3.16 -19.27 15.11
N ALA A 25 -1.94 -19.66 14.71
CA ALA A 25 -1.56 -21.06 14.59
C ALA A 25 -1.61 -21.79 15.94
N ALA A 26 -1.06 -21.19 16.99
CA ALA A 26 -1.10 -21.76 18.35
C ALA A 26 -2.55 -21.90 18.86
N TYR A 27 -3.41 -20.92 18.61
CA TYR A 27 -4.82 -21.00 18.98
C TYR A 27 -5.55 -22.13 18.22
N GLN A 28 -5.30 -22.25 16.89
CA GLN A 28 -5.91 -23.29 16.07
C GLN A 28 -5.44 -24.70 16.48
N GLU A 29 -4.17 -24.86 16.87
CA GLU A 29 -3.63 -26.13 17.40
C GLU A 29 -4.33 -26.54 18.71
N ALA A 30 -4.56 -25.58 19.60
CA ALA A 30 -5.29 -25.81 20.87
C ALA A 30 -6.81 -26.01 20.66
N ASN A 31 -7.37 -25.53 19.57
CA ASN A 31 -8.81 -25.55 19.25
C ASN A 31 -9.05 -26.05 17.81
N PRO A 32 -8.78 -27.33 17.49
CA PRO A 32 -8.77 -27.85 16.12
C PRO A 32 -10.12 -27.76 15.40
N ASP A 33 -11.23 -27.84 16.15
CA ASP A 33 -12.60 -27.84 15.60
C ASP A 33 -13.16 -26.43 15.39
N VAL A 34 -12.44 -25.39 15.83
CA VAL A 34 -12.90 -24.01 15.71
C VAL A 34 -12.61 -23.47 14.30
N GLN A 35 -13.65 -22.94 13.66
CA GLN A 35 -13.51 -22.23 12.41
C GLN A 35 -13.18 -20.75 12.68
N ILE A 36 -11.94 -20.34 12.38
CA ILE A 36 -11.47 -18.96 12.51
C ILE A 36 -11.83 -18.17 11.24
N VAL A 37 -12.52 -17.04 11.41
CA VAL A 37 -12.79 -16.08 10.33
C VAL A 37 -11.69 -15.02 10.30
N ARG A 38 -11.02 -14.87 9.14
CA ARG A 38 -9.85 -14.00 8.99
C ARG A 38 -10.24 -12.72 8.27
N LEU A 39 -10.30 -11.60 8.98
CA LEU A 39 -10.49 -10.23 8.46
C LEU A 39 -9.22 -9.35 8.66
N GLY A 40 -8.06 -9.95 8.92
CA GLY A 40 -6.81 -9.22 9.20
C GLY A 40 -5.83 -9.18 8.03
N ILE A 41 -5.96 -10.11 7.08
CA ILE A 41 -4.99 -10.22 5.98
C ILE A 41 -5.36 -9.23 4.88
N GLY A 42 -4.39 -8.39 4.50
CA GLY A 42 -4.52 -7.49 3.35
C GLY A 42 -4.25 -8.19 2.02
N ASP A 43 -4.72 -9.43 1.86
CA ASP A 43 -4.61 -10.19 0.62
C ASP A 43 -5.97 -10.36 -0.05
N VAL A 44 -6.00 -10.24 -1.38
CA VAL A 44 -7.21 -10.43 -2.18
C VAL A 44 -7.57 -11.92 -2.27
N THR A 45 -8.86 -12.23 -2.38
CA THR A 45 -9.36 -13.61 -2.35
C THR A 45 -10.15 -14.00 -3.60
N GLN A 46 -10.55 -13.02 -4.42
CA GLN A 46 -11.19 -13.32 -5.71
C GLN A 46 -10.15 -13.86 -6.69
N PRO A 47 -10.51 -14.85 -7.52
CA PRO A 47 -9.62 -15.34 -8.58
C PRO A 47 -9.31 -14.22 -9.57
N LEU A 48 -8.21 -14.37 -10.32
CA LEU A 48 -7.89 -13.44 -11.41
C LEU A 48 -9.04 -13.36 -12.42
N ALA A 49 -9.26 -12.16 -12.94
CA ALA A 49 -10.28 -11.91 -13.95
C ALA A 49 -10.03 -12.75 -15.21
N PRO A 50 -11.08 -13.25 -15.88
CA PRO A 50 -10.95 -14.09 -17.09
C PRO A 50 -10.06 -13.47 -18.18
N ALA A 51 -10.21 -12.18 -18.47
CA ALA A 51 -9.36 -11.49 -19.46
C ALA A 51 -7.86 -11.54 -19.11
N ILE A 52 -7.52 -11.52 -17.82
CA ILE A 52 -6.16 -11.64 -17.34
C ILE A 52 -5.64 -13.07 -17.51
N ILE A 53 -6.45 -14.07 -17.19
CA ILE A 53 -6.12 -15.49 -17.38
C ILE A 53 -5.88 -15.79 -18.85
N ASP A 54 -6.74 -15.31 -19.75
CA ASP A 54 -6.59 -15.49 -21.19
C ASP A 54 -5.29 -14.85 -21.71
N ALA A 55 -4.94 -13.66 -21.22
CA ALA A 55 -3.68 -13.00 -21.57
C ALA A 55 -2.46 -13.79 -21.07
N LEU A 56 -2.52 -14.37 -19.86
CA LEU A 56 -1.45 -15.25 -19.34
C LEU A 56 -1.27 -16.49 -20.23
N HIS A 57 -2.36 -17.20 -20.54
CA HIS A 57 -2.29 -18.39 -21.41
C HIS A 57 -1.71 -18.06 -22.78
N LYS A 58 -2.20 -17.01 -23.43
CA LYS A 58 -1.70 -16.57 -24.73
C LYS A 58 -0.21 -16.25 -24.68
N SER A 59 0.23 -15.53 -23.66
CA SER A 59 1.65 -15.14 -23.54
C SER A 59 2.55 -16.32 -23.22
N VAL A 60 2.06 -17.34 -22.53
CA VAL A 60 2.81 -18.60 -22.32
C VAL A 60 2.96 -19.35 -23.65
N ASP A 61 1.91 -19.43 -24.46
CA ASP A 61 1.96 -20.05 -25.80
C ASP A 61 2.94 -19.31 -26.72
N GLU A 62 2.97 -17.97 -26.68
CA GLU A 62 3.93 -17.16 -27.42
C GLU A 62 5.38 -17.50 -27.07
N MET A 63 5.67 -17.81 -25.81
CA MET A 63 7.01 -18.20 -25.35
C MET A 63 7.47 -19.58 -25.86
N ALA A 64 6.56 -20.40 -26.40
CA ALA A 64 6.87 -21.73 -26.93
C ALA A 64 7.45 -21.69 -28.35
N HIS A 65 7.40 -20.57 -29.06
CA HIS A 65 7.76 -20.44 -30.45
C HIS A 65 8.91 -19.45 -30.64
N ALA A 66 9.90 -19.80 -31.46
CA ALA A 66 11.10 -18.99 -31.70
C ALA A 66 10.78 -17.57 -32.21
N GLU A 67 9.73 -17.43 -33.01
CA GLU A 67 9.32 -16.19 -33.65
C GLU A 67 8.67 -15.21 -32.64
N THR A 68 8.13 -15.72 -31.55
CA THR A 68 7.40 -14.95 -30.53
C THR A 68 8.01 -15.06 -29.14
N PHE A 69 9.15 -15.71 -29.03
CA PHE A 69 9.89 -15.80 -27.77
C PHE A 69 10.43 -14.44 -27.31
N HIS A 70 10.30 -14.15 -26.04
CA HIS A 70 10.81 -12.96 -25.40
C HIS A 70 11.87 -13.31 -24.33
N GLY A 71 13.06 -12.75 -24.47
CA GLY A 71 14.14 -12.81 -23.47
C GLY A 71 13.96 -11.76 -22.37
N TYR A 72 15.06 -11.15 -21.93
CA TYR A 72 14.99 -10.06 -20.95
C TYR A 72 14.13 -8.91 -21.44
N ALA A 73 13.28 -8.41 -20.55
CA ALA A 73 12.49 -7.22 -20.81
C ALA A 73 13.39 -5.98 -20.94
N PRO A 74 12.93 -4.90 -21.64
CA PRO A 74 13.57 -3.60 -21.53
C PRO A 74 13.61 -3.14 -20.06
N ASP A 75 14.66 -2.39 -19.69
CA ASP A 75 14.90 -1.97 -18.29
C ASP A 75 13.68 -1.30 -17.62
N LEU A 76 12.95 -0.45 -18.35
CA LEU A 76 11.74 0.21 -17.83
C LEU A 76 10.49 -0.68 -17.88
N GLY A 77 10.54 -1.86 -18.47
CA GLY A 77 9.40 -2.67 -18.85
C GLY A 77 8.98 -2.47 -20.31
N TYR A 78 8.09 -3.32 -20.81
CA TYR A 78 7.64 -3.27 -22.19
C TYR A 78 6.81 -2.02 -22.46
N GLU A 79 7.01 -1.45 -23.65
CA GLU A 79 6.32 -0.22 -24.06
C GLU A 79 4.79 -0.41 -24.13
N PHE A 80 4.31 -1.57 -24.56
CA PHE A 80 2.87 -1.85 -24.61
C PHE A 80 2.19 -1.63 -23.26
N LEU A 81 2.82 -2.08 -22.16
CA LEU A 81 2.26 -1.90 -20.82
C LEU A 81 2.43 -0.44 -20.34
N ARG A 82 3.62 0.14 -20.49
CA ARG A 82 3.90 1.52 -20.06
C ARG A 82 2.99 2.53 -20.77
N SER A 83 2.76 2.33 -22.09
CA SER A 83 1.82 3.15 -22.86
C SER A 83 0.37 2.96 -22.44
N ALA A 84 -0.04 1.72 -22.13
CA ALA A 84 -1.36 1.45 -21.57
C ALA A 84 -1.58 2.14 -20.22
N ILE A 85 -0.60 2.09 -19.33
CA ILE A 85 -0.60 2.79 -18.04
C ILE A 85 -0.70 4.30 -18.25
N ALA A 86 0.20 4.90 -19.04
CA ALA A 86 0.22 6.34 -19.29
C ALA A 86 -1.14 6.85 -19.80
N LYS A 87 -1.72 6.15 -20.74
CA LYS A 87 -3.02 6.49 -21.34
C LYS A 87 -4.18 6.39 -20.36
N ASN A 88 -4.26 5.28 -19.60
CA ASN A 88 -5.46 4.97 -18.82
C ASN A 88 -5.42 5.53 -17.40
N ASP A 89 -4.25 5.55 -16.76
CA ASP A 89 -4.14 5.98 -15.36
C ASP A 89 -3.83 7.48 -15.24
N TYR A 90 -3.23 8.08 -16.28
CA TYR A 90 -2.77 9.48 -16.22
C TYR A 90 -3.44 10.38 -17.28
N GLU A 91 -3.28 10.12 -18.57
CA GLU A 91 -3.84 10.97 -19.64
C GLU A 91 -5.37 11.08 -19.53
N ALA A 92 -6.05 9.95 -19.24
CA ALA A 92 -7.51 9.91 -19.04
C ALA A 92 -8.00 10.78 -17.87
N ARG A 93 -7.07 11.20 -16.96
CA ARG A 93 -7.32 12.08 -15.81
C ARG A 93 -6.74 13.48 -15.99
N GLY A 94 -6.22 13.79 -17.19
CA GLY A 94 -5.58 15.07 -17.50
C GLY A 94 -4.16 15.21 -16.94
N CYS A 95 -3.55 14.14 -16.44
CA CYS A 95 -2.17 14.16 -15.94
C CYS A 95 -1.18 13.95 -17.09
N GLN A 96 -0.10 14.74 -17.09
CA GLN A 96 0.95 14.67 -18.11
C GLN A 96 2.08 13.73 -17.67
N ILE A 97 1.85 12.42 -17.71
CA ILE A 97 2.86 11.39 -17.47
C ILE A 97 3.07 10.58 -18.75
N SER A 98 4.31 10.56 -19.23
CA SER A 98 4.69 9.82 -20.44
C SER A 98 5.14 8.38 -20.09
N ALA A 99 5.06 7.48 -21.08
CA ALA A 99 5.43 6.09 -20.90
C ALA A 99 6.91 5.88 -20.46
N ASP A 100 7.78 6.83 -20.78
CA ASP A 100 9.20 6.80 -20.41
C ASP A 100 9.50 7.36 -19.01
N GLU A 101 8.48 7.81 -18.29
CA GLU A 101 8.56 8.15 -16.85
C GLU A 101 8.03 7.02 -15.95
N ILE A 102 7.59 5.90 -16.55
CA ILE A 102 6.99 4.75 -15.89
C ILE A 102 7.99 3.59 -15.87
N PHE A 103 8.26 3.06 -14.70
CA PHE A 103 9.16 1.94 -14.43
C PHE A 103 8.37 0.75 -13.91
N VAL A 104 8.22 -0.29 -14.71
CA VAL A 104 7.52 -1.52 -14.34
C VAL A 104 8.36 -2.35 -13.38
N SER A 105 7.74 -2.84 -12.31
CA SER A 105 8.39 -3.61 -11.25
C SER A 105 7.60 -4.86 -10.85
N ASP A 106 8.08 -5.57 -9.84
CA ASP A 106 7.41 -6.71 -9.22
C ASP A 106 6.45 -6.32 -8.08
N GLY A 107 6.19 -5.03 -7.89
CA GLY A 107 5.19 -4.52 -6.95
C GLY A 107 5.67 -3.35 -6.09
N ALA A 108 4.72 -2.54 -5.64
CA ALA A 108 4.97 -1.33 -4.86
C ALA A 108 5.77 -1.58 -3.55
N LYS A 109 5.70 -2.78 -2.97
CA LYS A 109 6.46 -3.09 -1.75
C LYS A 109 7.97 -3.09 -2.01
N SER A 110 8.43 -3.73 -3.07
CA SER A 110 9.84 -3.68 -3.47
C SER A 110 10.24 -2.28 -3.93
N ASP A 111 9.37 -1.58 -4.65
CA ASP A 111 9.63 -0.21 -5.07
C ASP A 111 9.81 0.72 -3.89
N SER A 112 8.94 0.65 -2.87
CA SER A 112 9.06 1.48 -1.66
C SER A 112 10.34 1.23 -0.86
N GLY A 113 10.84 0.00 -0.89
CA GLY A 113 12.13 -0.35 -0.29
C GLY A 113 13.32 0.08 -1.13
N ASN A 114 13.19 0.03 -2.44
CA ASN A 114 14.27 0.27 -3.38
C ASN A 114 14.48 1.76 -3.73
N ILE A 115 13.38 2.54 -3.79
CA ILE A 115 13.45 3.96 -4.19
C ILE A 115 14.37 4.80 -3.28
N GLN A 116 14.52 4.40 -2.03
CA GLN A 116 15.39 5.08 -1.08
C GLN A 116 16.87 5.06 -1.47
N GLU A 117 17.31 4.09 -2.31
CA GLU A 117 18.72 3.96 -2.67
C GLU A 117 19.23 5.14 -3.51
N ILE A 118 18.33 5.92 -4.12
CA ILE A 118 18.72 7.12 -4.87
C ILE A 118 18.88 8.36 -3.99
N PHE A 119 18.60 8.26 -2.69
CA PHE A 119 18.67 9.36 -1.74
C PHE A 119 19.80 9.14 -0.71
N GLY A 120 20.47 10.22 -0.30
CA GLY A 120 21.48 10.19 0.74
C GLY A 120 20.92 9.71 2.09
N THR A 121 21.77 9.13 2.92
CA THR A 121 21.39 8.60 4.24
C THR A 121 21.10 9.68 5.28
N GLU A 122 21.52 10.92 5.02
CA GLU A 122 21.31 12.08 5.90
C GLU A 122 19.91 12.70 5.77
N ASN A 123 19.14 12.29 4.75
CA ASN A 123 17.80 12.82 4.53
C ASN A 123 16.86 12.46 5.69
N LYS A 124 16.15 13.46 6.18
CA LYS A 124 15.11 13.32 7.21
C LYS A 124 13.82 12.81 6.60
N VAL A 125 13.28 11.77 7.21
CA VAL A 125 12.08 11.08 6.71
C VAL A 125 10.88 11.43 7.57
N ALA A 126 9.76 11.77 6.93
CA ALA A 126 8.46 11.89 7.58
C ALA A 126 7.51 10.77 7.11
N VAL A 127 6.76 10.21 8.07
CA VAL A 127 5.73 9.19 7.81
C VAL A 127 4.47 9.52 8.59
N CYS A 128 3.31 9.11 8.09
CA CYS A 128 2.07 9.09 8.89
C CYS A 128 2.24 8.15 10.10
N ASP A 129 1.48 8.37 11.15
CA ASP A 129 1.39 7.46 12.28
C ASP A 129 -0.09 7.38 12.76
N PRO A 130 -0.78 6.23 12.58
CA PRO A 130 -0.28 4.94 12.07
C PRO A 130 -0.04 4.91 10.56
N VAL A 131 0.84 3.97 10.13
CA VAL A 131 1.22 3.81 8.72
C VAL A 131 1.61 2.36 8.41
N TYR A 132 1.65 2.03 7.14
CA TYR A 132 2.21 0.75 6.67
C TYR A 132 3.69 0.61 7.09
N PRO A 133 4.05 -0.40 7.91
CA PRO A 133 5.37 -0.46 8.58
C PRO A 133 6.58 -0.44 7.64
N VAL A 134 6.39 -0.86 6.38
CA VAL A 134 7.48 -0.98 5.39
C VAL A 134 8.22 0.35 5.19
N TYR A 135 7.53 1.49 5.26
CA TYR A 135 8.18 2.79 5.07
C TYR A 135 9.18 3.10 6.19
N VAL A 136 8.84 2.76 7.43
CA VAL A 136 9.75 2.89 8.57
C VAL A 136 10.86 1.85 8.48
N ASP A 137 10.51 0.57 8.36
CA ASP A 137 11.46 -0.55 8.39
C ASP A 137 12.55 -0.41 7.32
N THR A 138 12.17 -0.03 6.10
CA THR A 138 13.14 0.12 5.01
C THR A 138 14.07 1.32 5.22
N ASN A 139 13.60 2.40 5.84
CA ASN A 139 14.45 3.52 6.25
C ASN A 139 15.36 3.17 7.43
N VAL A 140 14.93 2.30 8.35
CA VAL A 140 15.79 1.71 9.39
C VAL A 140 16.93 0.92 8.76
N MET A 141 16.59 0.02 7.82
CA MET A 141 17.61 -0.79 7.10
C MET A 141 18.62 0.09 6.36
N ALA A 142 18.19 1.22 5.83
CA ALA A 142 19.02 2.19 5.14
C ALA A 142 19.87 3.08 6.10
N GLY A 143 19.55 3.10 7.40
CA GLY A 143 20.30 3.85 8.40
C GLY A 143 19.86 5.29 8.61
N ARG A 144 18.65 5.70 8.14
CA ARG A 144 18.15 7.09 8.23
C ARG A 144 17.41 7.42 9.53
N THR A 145 17.13 6.44 10.38
CA THR A 145 16.13 6.58 11.45
C THR A 145 16.70 6.88 12.84
N GLY A 146 18.02 6.90 13.00
CA GLY A 146 18.60 6.99 14.35
C GLY A 146 18.38 5.72 15.17
N ASP A 147 18.24 5.86 16.49
CA ASP A 147 18.04 4.75 17.40
C ASP A 147 16.56 4.59 17.79
N TYR A 148 16.17 3.35 18.18
CA TYR A 148 14.84 3.08 18.65
C TYR A 148 14.63 3.53 20.09
N ASN A 149 13.64 4.37 20.31
CA ASN A 149 13.25 4.89 21.61
C ASN A 149 12.14 4.01 22.20
N LYS A 150 12.50 3.17 23.16
CA LYS A 150 11.55 2.22 23.81
C LYS A 150 10.42 2.92 24.56
N LYS A 151 10.62 4.16 25.04
CA LYS A 151 9.61 4.90 25.79
C LYS A 151 8.49 5.41 24.88
N ASN A 152 8.86 5.85 23.67
CA ASN A 152 7.94 6.43 22.70
C ASN A 152 7.53 5.43 21.63
N GLU A 153 8.10 4.22 21.67
CA GLU A 153 7.88 3.13 20.69
C GLU A 153 8.12 3.57 19.23
N ASN A 154 9.14 4.42 19.02
CA ASN A 154 9.44 4.99 17.71
C ASN A 154 10.95 5.19 17.51
N PHE A 155 11.38 5.62 16.32
CA PHE A 155 12.76 5.95 15.98
C PHE A 155 12.99 7.47 16.08
N ASP A 156 13.99 7.89 16.84
CA ASP A 156 14.25 9.30 17.15
C ASP A 156 14.56 10.18 15.92
N GLY A 157 15.05 9.59 14.82
CA GLY A 157 15.39 10.28 13.58
C GLY A 157 14.24 10.38 12.56
N VAL A 158 13.07 9.80 12.87
CA VAL A 158 11.89 9.85 12.01
C VAL A 158 10.92 10.92 12.48
N ILE A 159 10.35 11.69 11.57
CA ILE A 159 9.28 12.64 11.84
C ILE A 159 7.96 11.90 11.68
N TYR A 160 7.33 11.55 12.80
CA TYR A 160 6.00 10.94 12.80
C TYR A 160 4.93 12.03 12.74
N MET A 161 4.00 11.87 11.81
CA MET A 161 2.87 12.79 11.60
C MET A 161 1.59 12.13 12.13
N PRO A 162 1.06 12.54 13.30
CA PRO A 162 -0.06 11.87 13.93
C PRO A 162 -1.34 11.95 13.07
N CYS A 163 -1.93 10.78 12.79
CA CYS A 163 -3.21 10.64 12.10
C CYS A 163 -4.25 10.17 13.13
N LEU A 164 -4.92 11.14 13.76
CA LEU A 164 -5.79 10.95 14.90
C LEU A 164 -7.28 11.01 14.50
N GLU A 165 -8.15 10.52 15.37
CA GLU A 165 -9.60 10.66 15.20
C GLU A 165 -10.01 12.15 15.10
N SER A 166 -9.34 13.04 15.84
CA SER A 166 -9.61 14.48 15.85
C SER A 166 -9.26 15.21 14.55
N ASN A 167 -8.35 14.66 13.74
CA ASN A 167 -7.99 15.22 12.42
C ASN A 167 -8.46 14.35 11.24
N GLY A 168 -9.44 13.45 11.48
CA GLY A 168 -9.98 12.56 10.46
C GLY A 168 -8.98 11.51 9.96
N PHE A 169 -7.99 11.16 10.77
CA PHE A 169 -6.89 10.26 10.43
C PHE A 169 -6.03 10.74 9.24
N LEU A 170 -5.95 12.06 9.04
CA LEU A 170 -5.10 12.70 8.05
C LEU A 170 -3.93 13.42 8.75
N PRO A 171 -2.71 13.39 8.18
CA PRO A 171 -1.59 14.10 8.77
C PRO A 171 -1.70 15.61 8.57
N GLU A 172 -1.21 16.36 9.55
CA GLU A 172 -0.95 17.78 9.41
C GLU A 172 0.46 18.04 8.90
N LEU A 173 0.69 19.21 8.27
CA LEU A 173 2.01 19.62 7.81
C LEU A 173 2.99 19.66 9.00
N PRO A 174 4.17 19.02 8.89
CA PRO A 174 5.05 18.87 10.04
C PRO A 174 5.74 20.18 10.41
N GLY A 175 5.95 20.39 11.71
CA GLY A 175 6.67 21.57 12.23
C GLY A 175 8.18 21.56 11.97
N LYS A 176 8.75 20.38 11.65
CA LYS A 176 10.14 20.20 11.21
C LYS A 176 10.11 19.83 9.74
N THR A 177 10.95 20.46 8.93
CA THR A 177 11.01 20.16 7.49
C THR A 177 11.67 18.81 7.24
N PRO A 178 10.94 17.83 6.66
CA PRO A 178 11.51 16.58 6.17
C PRO A 178 12.08 16.76 4.76
N ASP A 179 13.04 15.90 4.40
CA ASP A 179 13.55 15.81 3.04
C ASP A 179 12.71 14.81 2.21
N LEU A 180 12.30 13.69 2.83
CA LEU A 180 11.44 12.66 2.23
C LEU A 180 10.13 12.55 3.02
N ILE A 181 9.00 12.57 2.31
CA ILE A 181 7.65 12.50 2.89
C ILE A 181 6.94 11.28 2.31
N TYR A 182 6.62 10.29 3.14
CA TYR A 182 5.79 9.15 2.71
C TYR A 182 4.32 9.44 2.99
N LEU A 183 3.52 9.44 1.93
CA LEU A 183 2.07 9.54 2.00
C LEU A 183 1.45 8.31 1.33
N CYS A 184 0.48 7.68 1.97
CA CYS A 184 -0.28 6.56 1.41
C CYS A 184 -1.76 6.90 1.47
N PHE A 185 -2.39 7.16 0.32
CA PHE A 185 -3.82 7.43 0.24
C PHE A 185 -4.47 6.77 -0.98
N PRO A 186 -5.60 6.07 -0.79
CA PRO A 186 -6.23 5.73 0.50
C PRO A 186 -5.29 4.98 1.45
N ASN A 187 -5.41 5.28 2.75
CA ASN A 187 -4.42 4.87 3.75
C ASN A 187 -4.58 3.40 4.18
N ASN A 188 -3.46 2.73 4.33
CA ASN A 188 -3.32 1.51 5.11
C ASN A 188 -2.56 1.88 6.41
N PRO A 189 -3.18 1.81 7.62
CA PRO A 189 -4.32 0.95 7.99
C PRO A 189 -5.70 1.61 8.09
N SER A 190 -5.78 2.95 8.18
CA SER A 190 -7.00 3.65 8.62
C SER A 190 -8.13 3.68 7.59
N GLY A 191 -7.83 3.41 6.31
CA GLY A 191 -8.79 3.60 5.22
C GLY A 191 -9.13 5.05 4.92
N ALA A 192 -8.46 6.02 5.56
CA ALA A 192 -8.65 7.45 5.29
C ALA A 192 -8.23 7.80 3.87
N ALA A 193 -8.95 8.70 3.24
CA ALA A 193 -8.63 9.27 1.94
C ALA A 193 -8.42 10.78 2.06
N ILE A 194 -7.52 11.32 1.24
CA ILE A 194 -7.19 12.74 1.24
C ILE A 194 -7.89 13.41 0.06
N THR A 195 -8.51 14.57 0.28
CA THR A 195 -9.11 15.35 -0.80
C THR A 195 -8.03 16.01 -1.66
N LYS A 196 -8.39 16.36 -2.90
CA LYS A 196 -7.47 17.02 -3.82
C LYS A 196 -6.90 18.32 -3.23
N ASP A 197 -7.73 19.14 -2.59
CA ASP A 197 -7.29 20.40 -1.98
C ASP A 197 -6.26 20.15 -0.88
N LYS A 198 -6.50 19.17 -0.03
CA LYS A 198 -5.55 18.78 1.03
C LYS A 198 -4.26 18.18 0.48
N LEU A 199 -4.34 17.40 -0.59
CA LEU A 199 -3.14 16.87 -1.24
C LEU A 199 -2.35 17.98 -1.93
N GLN A 200 -3.01 19.01 -2.47
CA GLN A 200 -2.36 20.18 -3.03
C GLN A 200 -1.54 20.95 -1.97
N GLU A 201 -2.03 21.07 -0.74
CA GLU A 201 -1.26 21.68 0.36
C GLU A 201 0.08 20.94 0.58
N TRP A 202 0.11 19.62 0.45
CA TRP A 202 1.33 18.81 0.55
C TRP A 202 2.28 19.03 -0.62
N VAL A 203 1.75 19.12 -1.83
CA VAL A 203 2.54 19.41 -3.04
C VAL A 203 3.18 20.80 -2.94
N ASP A 204 2.40 21.81 -2.53
CA ASP A 204 2.90 23.17 -2.34
C ASP A 204 3.97 23.24 -1.23
N TYR A 205 3.73 22.53 -0.13
CA TYR A 205 4.69 22.41 0.96
C TYR A 205 6.00 21.77 0.50
N ALA A 206 5.93 20.66 -0.23
CA ALA A 206 7.11 19.95 -0.72
C ALA A 206 7.92 20.80 -1.71
N ASN A 207 7.25 21.47 -2.66
CA ASN A 207 7.91 22.38 -3.60
C ASN A 207 8.58 23.57 -2.87
N LYS A 208 7.89 24.18 -1.92
CA LYS A 208 8.42 25.29 -1.14
C LYS A 208 9.68 24.92 -0.36
N ASN A 209 9.73 23.70 0.18
CA ASN A 209 10.81 23.25 1.07
C ASN A 209 11.88 22.41 0.35
N GLY A 210 11.72 22.08 -0.93
CA GLY A 210 12.61 21.19 -1.68
C GLY A 210 12.48 19.71 -1.28
N SER A 211 11.44 19.34 -0.53
CA SER A 211 11.17 17.95 -0.15
C SER A 211 10.74 17.10 -1.33
N VAL A 212 10.84 15.77 -1.19
CA VAL A 212 10.29 14.80 -2.15
C VAL A 212 9.19 13.99 -1.47
N ILE A 213 8.01 13.94 -2.09
CA ILE A 213 6.91 13.09 -1.67
C ILE A 213 7.05 11.73 -2.36
N ILE A 214 7.02 10.65 -1.58
CA ILE A 214 6.85 9.29 -2.05
C ILE A 214 5.38 8.93 -1.79
N TYR A 215 4.58 8.97 -2.84
CA TYR A 215 3.13 8.79 -2.77
C TYR A 215 2.74 7.36 -3.14
N ASP A 216 2.25 6.60 -2.17
CA ASP A 216 1.77 5.23 -2.40
C ASP A 216 0.26 5.23 -2.68
N ALA A 217 -0.11 4.95 -3.93
CA ALA A 217 -1.48 4.90 -4.43
C ALA A 217 -1.97 3.46 -4.67
N ALA A 218 -1.49 2.48 -3.89
CA ALA A 218 -1.83 1.07 -4.09
C ALA A 218 -3.33 0.74 -3.97
N TYR A 219 -4.12 1.63 -3.38
CA TYR A 219 -5.57 1.46 -3.16
C TYR A 219 -6.43 2.41 -4.00
N GLU A 220 -5.87 3.11 -4.98
CA GLU A 220 -6.58 4.12 -5.79
C GLU A 220 -7.83 3.57 -6.49
N ALA A 221 -7.82 2.29 -6.88
CA ALA A 221 -8.96 1.66 -7.55
C ALA A 221 -10.23 1.54 -6.69
N TYR A 222 -10.10 1.72 -5.36
CA TYR A 222 -11.21 1.67 -4.40
C TYR A 222 -11.83 3.04 -4.13
N ILE A 223 -11.28 4.11 -4.69
CA ILE A 223 -11.79 5.48 -4.52
C ILE A 223 -13.18 5.60 -5.18
N THR A 224 -14.14 6.12 -4.40
CA THR A 224 -15.52 6.29 -4.84
C THR A 224 -15.99 7.75 -4.82
N GLU A 225 -15.28 8.63 -4.10
CA GLU A 225 -15.62 10.05 -3.96
C GLU A 225 -14.90 10.90 -5.01
N GLU A 226 -15.62 11.78 -5.71
CA GLU A 226 -15.10 12.58 -6.82
C GLU A 226 -14.00 13.57 -6.41
N ASN A 227 -13.99 14.04 -5.15
CA ASN A 227 -13.02 14.99 -4.65
C ASN A 227 -11.71 14.35 -4.14
N VAL A 228 -11.61 13.01 -4.20
CA VAL A 228 -10.43 12.25 -3.84
C VAL A 228 -9.62 11.92 -5.10
N PRO A 229 -8.39 12.40 -5.23
CA PRO A 229 -7.59 12.16 -6.43
C PRO A 229 -7.10 10.70 -6.49
N HIS A 230 -7.05 10.14 -7.69
CA HIS A 230 -6.50 8.81 -7.95
C HIS A 230 -4.98 8.82 -8.14
N SER A 231 -4.40 9.99 -8.38
CA SER A 231 -2.97 10.21 -8.53
C SER A 231 -2.57 11.54 -7.94
N ILE A 232 -1.38 11.61 -7.35
CA ILE A 232 -0.80 12.88 -6.89
C ILE A 232 -0.60 13.85 -8.06
N TYR A 233 -0.42 13.35 -9.28
CA TYR A 233 -0.22 14.20 -10.48
C TYR A 233 -1.48 14.92 -10.95
N GLU A 234 -2.63 14.70 -10.31
CA GLU A 234 -3.81 15.54 -10.46
C GLU A 234 -3.66 16.90 -9.73
N CYS A 235 -2.65 17.02 -8.86
CA CYS A 235 -2.28 18.26 -8.18
C CYS A 235 -1.25 19.05 -9.00
N GLU A 236 -1.43 20.37 -9.05
CA GLU A 236 -0.51 21.26 -9.77
C GLU A 236 0.88 21.27 -9.10
N GLY A 237 1.95 21.16 -9.91
CA GLY A 237 3.33 21.14 -9.42
C GLY A 237 3.79 19.80 -8.84
N ALA A 238 2.97 18.74 -8.83
CA ALA A 238 3.38 17.44 -8.29
C ALA A 238 4.55 16.82 -9.07
N ARG A 239 4.67 17.06 -10.38
CA ARG A 239 5.76 16.53 -11.21
C ARG A 239 7.16 17.01 -10.75
N THR A 240 7.25 18.11 -10.04
CA THR A 240 8.51 18.68 -9.56
C THR A 240 8.87 18.26 -8.13
N CYS A 241 7.99 17.51 -7.43
CA CYS A 241 8.24 17.12 -6.04
C CYS A 241 7.75 15.72 -5.64
N ALA A 242 7.13 14.94 -6.55
CA ALA A 242 6.56 13.65 -6.18
C ALA A 242 7.04 12.49 -7.05
N ILE A 243 7.22 11.33 -6.40
CA ILE A 243 7.37 10.00 -6.99
C ILE A 243 6.13 9.20 -6.58
N GLU A 244 5.45 8.57 -7.54
CA GLU A 244 4.25 7.76 -7.26
C GLU A 244 4.54 6.27 -7.37
N LEU A 245 4.11 5.49 -6.37
CA LEU A 245 4.18 4.04 -6.34
C LEU A 245 2.79 3.46 -6.63
N ARG A 246 2.71 2.52 -7.56
CA ARG A 246 1.46 1.88 -7.99
C ARG A 246 1.57 0.35 -7.94
N SER A 247 0.44 -0.30 -7.76
CA SER A 247 0.39 -1.76 -7.59
C SER A 247 -0.80 -2.39 -8.30
N PHE A 248 -0.55 -3.48 -9.02
CA PHE A 248 -1.61 -4.35 -9.54
C PHE A 248 -2.11 -5.36 -8.49
N SER A 249 -1.47 -5.40 -7.31
CA SER A 249 -1.82 -6.39 -6.27
C SER A 249 -3.27 -6.28 -5.80
N LYS A 250 -3.78 -5.05 -5.64
CA LYS A 250 -5.10 -4.82 -5.03
C LYS A 250 -6.19 -4.54 -6.04
N ASN A 251 -5.86 -3.87 -7.14
CA ASN A 251 -6.83 -3.54 -8.19
C ASN A 251 -7.09 -4.69 -9.17
N ALA A 252 -6.09 -5.59 -9.38
CA ALA A 252 -6.15 -6.66 -10.38
C ALA A 252 -5.90 -8.07 -9.82
N GLY A 253 -5.74 -8.21 -8.50
CA GLY A 253 -5.51 -9.52 -7.87
C GLY A 253 -4.08 -10.06 -7.97
N PHE A 254 -3.09 -9.23 -8.35
CA PHE A 254 -1.72 -9.68 -8.65
C PHE A 254 -0.85 -9.89 -7.39
N THR A 255 -1.44 -10.26 -6.26
CA THR A 255 -0.69 -10.54 -5.04
C THR A 255 0.26 -11.72 -5.18
N GLY A 256 -0.10 -12.73 -5.97
CA GLY A 256 0.73 -13.88 -6.31
C GLY A 256 1.46 -13.76 -7.66
N VAL A 257 0.93 -12.97 -8.58
CA VAL A 257 1.51 -12.78 -9.93
C VAL A 257 2.68 -11.79 -9.91
N ARG A 258 2.62 -10.78 -9.05
CA ARG A 258 3.65 -9.74 -8.81
C ARG A 258 3.82 -8.76 -9.96
N LEU A 259 3.15 -7.62 -9.88
CA LEU A 259 3.33 -6.49 -10.80
C LEU A 259 3.01 -5.17 -10.09
N GLY A 260 3.81 -4.17 -10.38
CA GLY A 260 3.63 -2.79 -9.97
C GLY A 260 4.40 -1.86 -10.88
N PHE A 261 4.39 -0.58 -10.57
CA PHE A 261 5.22 0.39 -11.25
C PHE A 261 5.47 1.63 -10.38
N THR A 262 6.57 2.30 -10.69
CA THR A 262 6.94 3.59 -10.11
C THR A 262 6.90 4.65 -11.21
N VAL A 263 6.36 5.83 -10.90
CA VAL A 263 6.44 7.01 -11.78
C VAL A 263 7.44 7.98 -11.20
N VAL A 264 8.46 8.31 -11.99
CA VAL A 264 9.47 9.31 -11.64
C VAL A 264 9.53 10.34 -12.76
N PRO A 265 8.91 11.52 -12.58
CA PRO A 265 8.90 12.55 -13.61
C PRO A 265 10.30 13.10 -13.91
N LYS A 266 10.54 13.42 -15.17
CA LYS A 266 11.80 14.05 -15.62
C LYS A 266 11.97 15.49 -15.09
N ASP A 267 10.88 16.12 -14.67
CA ASP A 267 10.89 17.46 -14.08
C ASP A 267 11.33 17.45 -12.60
N LEU A 268 11.44 16.26 -11.99
CA LEU A 268 11.84 16.12 -10.60
C LEU A 268 13.37 16.19 -10.48
N VAL A 269 13.88 17.39 -10.16
CA VAL A 269 15.30 17.69 -10.05
C VAL A 269 15.66 18.05 -8.61
N ARG A 270 16.75 17.47 -8.08
CA ARG A 270 17.34 17.86 -6.79
C ARG A 270 18.86 18.00 -6.95
N GLU A 271 19.42 19.05 -6.35
CA GLU A 271 20.87 19.34 -6.43
C GLU A 271 21.41 19.39 -7.89
N GLY A 272 20.56 19.78 -8.85
CA GLY A 272 20.91 19.81 -10.28
C GLY A 272 20.88 18.42 -10.95
N VAL A 273 20.43 17.38 -10.25
CA VAL A 273 20.33 16.00 -10.77
C VAL A 273 18.87 15.62 -11.00
N VAL A 274 18.58 15.06 -12.16
CA VAL A 274 17.26 14.52 -12.51
C VAL A 274 17.08 13.16 -11.80
N LEU A 275 16.11 13.04 -10.90
CA LEU A 275 15.90 11.82 -10.11
C LEU A 275 15.46 10.63 -10.97
N HIS A 276 14.78 10.90 -12.08
CA HIS A 276 14.46 9.89 -13.10
C HIS A 276 15.71 9.13 -13.56
N ASP A 277 16.81 9.83 -13.84
CA ASP A 277 18.04 9.22 -14.36
C ASP A 277 18.74 8.35 -13.29
N LEU A 278 18.68 8.78 -12.01
CA LEU A 278 19.18 7.98 -10.91
C LEU A 278 18.37 6.70 -10.74
N TRP A 279 17.02 6.81 -10.81
CA TRP A 279 16.15 5.65 -10.70
C TRP A 279 16.30 4.71 -11.90
N ALA A 280 16.40 5.24 -13.11
CA ALA A 280 16.68 4.46 -14.33
C ALA A 280 18.00 3.70 -14.21
N ARG A 281 19.06 4.36 -13.71
CA ARG A 281 20.36 3.70 -13.49
C ARG A 281 20.27 2.60 -12.43
N ARG A 282 19.60 2.86 -11.31
CA ARG A 282 19.37 1.86 -10.25
C ARG A 282 18.58 0.67 -10.80
N HIS A 283 17.48 0.95 -11.49
CA HIS A 283 16.55 -0.05 -12.03
C HIS A 283 17.28 -0.96 -13.02
N GLY A 284 17.92 -0.42 -14.04
CA GLY A 284 18.67 -1.19 -15.02
C GLY A 284 19.91 -1.90 -14.49
N THR A 285 20.42 -1.53 -13.28
CA THR A 285 21.57 -2.21 -12.67
C THR A 285 21.16 -3.37 -11.76
N LYS A 286 20.01 -3.26 -11.06
CA LYS A 286 19.63 -4.19 -9.98
C LYS A 286 18.36 -4.99 -10.28
N PHE A 287 17.71 -4.76 -11.41
CA PHE A 287 16.46 -5.40 -11.78
C PHE A 287 16.39 -5.69 -13.29
N ASN A 288 16.20 -6.95 -13.68
CA ASN A 288 16.10 -7.39 -15.07
C ASN A 288 14.69 -7.32 -15.67
N GLY A 289 13.78 -6.60 -15.02
CA GLY A 289 12.41 -6.44 -15.46
C GLY A 289 11.45 -7.51 -14.94
N ALA A 290 10.16 -7.17 -14.90
CA ALA A 290 9.09 -8.12 -14.61
C ALA A 290 8.93 -9.10 -15.80
N PRO A 291 8.48 -10.35 -15.57
CA PRO A 291 8.30 -11.34 -16.62
C PRO A 291 7.39 -10.85 -17.75
N TYR A 292 7.70 -11.23 -18.99
CA TYR A 292 6.88 -10.91 -20.17
C TYR A 292 5.41 -11.26 -19.99
N ILE A 293 5.15 -12.52 -19.58
CA ILE A 293 3.79 -13.04 -19.38
C ILE A 293 2.98 -12.23 -18.35
N VAL A 294 3.66 -11.74 -17.32
CA VAL A 294 3.04 -10.92 -16.27
C VAL A 294 2.74 -9.51 -16.79
N GLN A 295 3.61 -8.94 -17.62
CA GLN A 295 3.38 -7.63 -18.23
C GLN A 295 2.23 -7.68 -19.27
N ARG A 296 2.06 -8.79 -20.00
CA ARG A 296 0.89 -9.01 -20.88
C ARG A 296 -0.41 -9.12 -20.07
N ALA A 297 -0.36 -9.82 -18.94
CA ALA A 297 -1.48 -9.85 -18.00
C ALA A 297 -1.81 -8.44 -17.46
N GLY A 298 -0.79 -7.63 -17.17
CA GLY A 298 -0.94 -6.23 -16.78
C GLY A 298 -1.58 -5.36 -17.86
N GLU A 299 -1.21 -5.56 -19.12
CA GLU A 299 -1.85 -4.86 -20.26
C GLU A 299 -3.34 -5.20 -20.37
N ALA A 300 -3.72 -6.47 -20.14
CA ALA A 300 -5.11 -6.92 -20.19
C ALA A 300 -6.01 -6.25 -19.14
N VAL A 301 -5.45 -5.72 -18.05
CA VAL A 301 -6.17 -4.90 -17.06
C VAL A 301 -6.85 -3.69 -17.72
N TYR A 302 -6.22 -3.12 -18.75
CA TYR A 302 -6.68 -1.93 -19.44
C TYR A 302 -7.57 -2.20 -20.65
N SER A 303 -7.79 -3.47 -21.02
CA SER A 303 -8.77 -3.84 -22.04
C SER A 303 -10.19 -3.51 -21.58
N PRO A 304 -11.16 -3.31 -22.48
CA PRO A 304 -12.56 -3.08 -22.10
C PRO A 304 -13.10 -4.20 -21.18
N GLU A 305 -12.82 -5.46 -21.51
CA GLU A 305 -13.24 -6.63 -20.74
C GLU A 305 -12.55 -6.67 -19.36
N GLY A 306 -11.23 -6.44 -19.33
CA GLY A 306 -10.45 -6.40 -18.08
C GLY A 306 -10.99 -5.34 -17.14
N LYS A 307 -11.20 -4.11 -17.62
CA LYS A 307 -11.77 -3.01 -16.82
C LYS A 307 -13.15 -3.35 -16.25
N ALA A 308 -14.03 -3.95 -17.07
CA ALA A 308 -15.39 -4.32 -16.64
C ALA A 308 -15.33 -5.37 -15.52
N GLN A 309 -14.54 -6.44 -15.71
CA GLN A 309 -14.39 -7.53 -14.75
C GLN A 309 -13.75 -7.07 -13.43
N LEU A 310 -12.71 -6.23 -13.50
CA LEU A 310 -12.05 -5.70 -12.31
C LEU A 310 -12.91 -4.71 -11.53
N LYS A 311 -13.74 -3.92 -12.23
CA LYS A 311 -14.74 -3.06 -11.58
C LYS A 311 -15.72 -3.87 -10.74
N GLU A 312 -16.14 -5.04 -11.21
CA GLU A 312 -17.00 -5.96 -10.45
C GLU A 312 -16.29 -6.51 -9.22
N GLN A 313 -15.00 -6.89 -9.34
CA GLN A 313 -14.21 -7.38 -8.22
C GLN A 313 -13.99 -6.30 -7.15
N VAL A 314 -13.67 -5.06 -7.55
CA VAL A 314 -13.56 -3.94 -6.63
C VAL A 314 -14.90 -3.67 -5.93
N ALA A 315 -16.01 -3.68 -6.69
CA ALA A 315 -17.35 -3.51 -6.12
C ALA A 315 -17.71 -4.62 -5.12
N TYR A 316 -17.27 -5.85 -5.36
CA TYR A 316 -17.44 -6.96 -4.42
C TYR A 316 -16.76 -6.67 -3.08
N TYR A 317 -15.50 -6.24 -3.08
CA TYR A 317 -14.78 -5.91 -1.85
C TYR A 317 -15.35 -4.67 -1.15
N MET A 318 -15.77 -3.65 -1.91
CA MET A 318 -16.38 -2.45 -1.32
C MET A 318 -17.77 -2.76 -0.72
N ARG A 319 -18.53 -3.69 -1.27
CA ARG A 319 -19.75 -4.21 -0.62
C ARG A 319 -19.42 -4.84 0.74
N ASN A 320 -18.36 -5.65 0.82
CA ASN A 320 -17.90 -6.21 2.09
C ASN A 320 -17.50 -5.11 3.08
N ALA A 321 -16.75 -4.10 2.61
CA ALA A 321 -16.33 -2.97 3.44
C ALA A 321 -17.53 -2.21 4.04
N HIS A 322 -18.51 -1.87 3.21
CA HIS A 322 -19.74 -1.24 3.67
C HIS A 322 -20.53 -2.13 4.65
N THR A 323 -20.56 -3.45 4.40
CA THR A 323 -21.22 -4.41 5.29
C THR A 323 -20.55 -4.43 6.66
N ILE A 324 -19.23 -4.49 6.71
CA ILE A 324 -18.46 -4.45 7.98
C ILE A 324 -18.69 -3.12 8.68
N TYR A 325 -18.52 -2.00 7.98
CA TYR A 325 -18.66 -0.66 8.54
C TYR A 325 -20.05 -0.45 9.17
N ASN A 326 -21.11 -0.71 8.43
CA ASN A 326 -22.49 -0.53 8.89
C ASN A 326 -22.81 -1.48 10.04
N GLY A 327 -22.43 -2.75 9.92
CA GLY A 327 -22.70 -3.75 10.94
C GLY A 327 -22.02 -3.48 12.29
N LEU A 328 -20.80 -2.96 12.26
CA LEU A 328 -20.09 -2.56 13.49
C LEU A 328 -20.67 -1.27 14.09
N LYS A 329 -21.02 -0.31 13.24
CA LYS A 329 -21.69 0.93 13.69
C LYS A 329 -23.04 0.67 14.35
N GLU A 330 -23.85 -0.23 13.77
CA GLU A 330 -25.11 -0.70 14.38
C GLU A 330 -24.89 -1.38 15.73
N ALA A 331 -23.77 -2.09 15.90
CA ALA A 331 -23.37 -2.73 17.16
C ALA A 331 -22.78 -1.74 18.20
N GLY A 332 -22.72 -0.43 17.87
CA GLY A 332 -22.23 0.60 18.78
C GLY A 332 -20.72 0.85 18.77
N TYR A 333 -19.97 0.23 17.85
CA TYR A 333 -18.55 0.49 17.73
C TYR A 333 -18.26 1.83 16.99
N SER A 334 -17.20 2.53 17.41
CA SER A 334 -16.65 3.65 16.65
C SER A 334 -15.78 3.13 15.52
N VAL A 335 -16.14 3.44 14.28
CA VAL A 335 -15.46 2.95 13.07
C VAL A 335 -15.27 4.04 12.04
N SER A 336 -14.19 3.97 11.29
CA SER A 336 -13.87 4.81 10.14
C SER A 336 -13.35 3.96 8.98
N GLY A 337 -13.09 4.57 7.82
CA GLY A 337 -12.68 3.86 6.61
C GLY A 337 -13.86 3.18 5.89
N GLY A 338 -13.57 2.25 4.99
CA GLY A 338 -14.58 1.47 4.26
C GLY A 338 -15.33 2.22 3.16
N VAL A 339 -14.96 3.46 2.83
CA VAL A 339 -15.59 4.30 1.78
C VAL A 339 -14.72 4.35 0.52
N ASN A 340 -13.45 4.70 0.65
CA ASN A 340 -12.48 4.79 -0.44
C ASN A 340 -11.37 3.73 -0.34
N ALA A 341 -11.52 2.77 0.57
CA ALA A 341 -10.56 1.71 0.81
C ALA A 341 -11.22 0.47 1.38
N PRO A 342 -10.65 -0.72 1.16
CA PRO A 342 -11.15 -1.98 1.71
C PRO A 342 -10.76 -2.18 3.18
N TYR A 343 -10.39 -1.13 3.91
CA TYR A 343 -9.99 -1.14 5.31
C TYR A 343 -11.00 -0.42 6.19
N ILE A 344 -11.32 -1.08 7.29
CA ILE A 344 -12.13 -0.53 8.38
C ILE A 344 -11.24 -0.38 9.59
N TRP A 345 -11.22 0.82 10.15
CA TRP A 345 -10.45 1.21 11.32
C TRP A 345 -11.39 1.34 12.50
N LEU A 346 -11.33 0.36 13.41
CA LEU A 346 -12.21 0.20 14.55
C LEU A 346 -11.49 0.66 15.80
N LYS A 347 -12.12 1.52 16.60
CA LYS A 347 -11.68 1.88 17.95
C LYS A 347 -11.99 0.72 18.90
N THR A 348 -10.99 0.26 19.66
CA THR A 348 -11.20 -0.85 20.59
C THR A 348 -12.19 -0.45 21.68
N PRO A 349 -13.11 -1.35 22.07
CA PRO A 349 -14.08 -1.06 23.11
C PRO A 349 -13.41 -1.01 24.49
N ASN A 350 -14.05 -0.30 25.45
CA ASN A 350 -13.65 -0.28 26.86
C ASN A 350 -12.18 0.09 27.13
N ASN A 351 -11.56 0.87 26.23
CA ASN A 351 -10.14 1.23 26.28
C ASN A 351 -9.20 0.01 26.33
N MET A 352 -9.59 -1.10 25.73
CA MET A 352 -8.68 -2.25 25.56
C MET A 352 -7.46 -1.85 24.74
N SER A 353 -6.31 -2.43 25.04
CA SER A 353 -5.17 -2.33 24.14
C SER A 353 -5.46 -3.05 22.82
N SER A 354 -4.75 -2.66 21.74
CA SER A 354 -4.91 -3.29 20.42
C SER A 354 -4.69 -4.80 20.47
N TRP A 355 -3.73 -5.27 21.29
CA TRP A 355 -3.43 -6.69 21.43
C TRP A 355 -4.40 -7.41 22.36
N ASP A 356 -4.89 -6.80 23.46
CA ASP A 356 -5.92 -7.39 24.30
C ASP A 356 -7.21 -7.59 23.51
N PHE A 357 -7.56 -6.62 22.63
CA PHE A 357 -8.72 -6.77 21.76
C PHE A 357 -8.51 -7.84 20.68
N PHE A 358 -7.29 -8.03 20.18
CA PHE A 358 -6.97 -9.15 19.29
C PHE A 358 -7.23 -10.49 19.97
N ASP A 359 -6.71 -10.68 21.19
CA ASP A 359 -6.89 -11.93 21.95
C ASP A 359 -8.37 -12.11 22.31
N TYR A 360 -9.06 -11.05 22.72
CA TYR A 360 -10.50 -11.08 23.02
C TYR A 360 -11.35 -11.53 21.82
N LEU A 361 -11.12 -10.98 20.63
CA LEU A 361 -11.84 -11.37 19.41
C LEU A 361 -11.52 -12.81 18.99
N LEU A 362 -10.27 -13.23 19.10
CA LEU A 362 -9.85 -14.58 18.74
C LEU A 362 -10.50 -15.62 19.65
N GLU A 363 -10.51 -15.37 20.96
CA GLU A 363 -11.02 -16.32 21.96
C GLU A 363 -12.55 -16.38 22.01
N ASN A 364 -13.25 -15.25 21.88
CA ASN A 364 -14.69 -15.16 22.11
C ASN A 364 -15.53 -15.13 20.82
N ALA A 365 -14.97 -14.63 19.71
CA ALA A 365 -15.66 -14.57 18.42
C ALA A 365 -15.02 -15.44 17.35
N HIS A 366 -13.81 -15.95 17.58
CA HIS A 366 -13.00 -16.67 16.58
C HIS A 366 -12.79 -15.84 15.31
N VAL A 367 -12.60 -14.53 15.48
CA VAL A 367 -12.36 -13.56 14.41
C VAL A 367 -10.96 -12.98 14.57
N VAL A 368 -10.25 -12.85 13.47
CA VAL A 368 -8.89 -12.29 13.42
C VAL A 368 -8.87 -11.03 12.59
N GLY A 369 -8.38 -9.95 13.18
CA GLY A 369 -8.03 -8.71 12.51
C GLY A 369 -6.56 -8.35 12.76
N THR A 370 -6.19 -7.07 12.66
CA THR A 370 -4.82 -6.63 12.86
C THR A 370 -4.77 -5.56 13.96
N PRO A 371 -4.00 -5.77 15.05
CA PRO A 371 -3.81 -4.75 16.09
C PRO A 371 -3.25 -3.44 15.53
N GLY A 372 -3.85 -2.33 15.91
CA GLY A 372 -3.48 -1.02 15.38
C GLY A 372 -2.10 -0.55 15.82
N SER A 373 -1.66 -0.91 17.04
CA SER A 373 -0.31 -0.63 17.54
C SER A 373 0.81 -1.18 16.65
N GLY A 374 0.53 -2.21 15.85
CA GLY A 374 1.48 -2.74 14.87
C GLY A 374 1.75 -1.83 13.67
N PHE A 375 0.99 -0.74 13.53
CA PHE A 375 1.16 0.27 12.49
C PHE A 375 1.79 1.58 13.00
N GLY A 376 2.08 1.68 14.28
CA GLY A 376 2.66 2.87 14.91
C GLY A 376 2.01 3.18 16.26
N ALA A 377 2.63 4.08 17.02
CA ALA A 377 2.20 4.41 18.39
C ALA A 377 0.76 4.97 18.45
N HIS A 378 0.36 5.80 17.46
CA HIS A 378 -1.00 6.34 17.39
C HIS A 378 -2.04 5.36 16.83
N GLY A 379 -1.62 4.15 16.49
CA GLY A 379 -2.51 3.02 16.22
C GLY A 379 -2.97 2.26 17.46
N GLU A 380 -2.37 2.54 18.64
CA GLU A 380 -2.81 1.92 19.89
C GLU A 380 -4.24 2.32 20.25
N GLY A 381 -5.03 1.36 20.74
CA GLY A 381 -6.47 1.54 20.97
C GLY A 381 -7.33 1.44 19.70
N PHE A 382 -6.74 1.02 18.58
CA PHE A 382 -7.44 0.79 17.31
C PHE A 382 -7.15 -0.62 16.76
N PHE A 383 -7.98 -1.02 15.80
CA PHE A 383 -7.92 -2.35 15.20
C PHE A 383 -8.32 -2.29 13.72
N ARG A 384 -7.51 -2.87 12.81
CA ARG A 384 -7.83 -2.91 11.39
C ARG A 384 -8.57 -4.19 11.03
N LEU A 385 -9.72 -4.05 10.37
CA LEU A 385 -10.41 -5.10 9.64
C LEU A 385 -10.29 -4.86 8.13
N THR A 386 -10.32 -5.94 7.35
CA THR A 386 -10.20 -5.89 5.89
C THR A 386 -11.41 -6.51 5.21
N ALA A 387 -11.77 -5.98 4.06
CA ALA A 387 -12.91 -6.42 3.26
C ALA A 387 -12.57 -7.49 2.20
N PHE A 388 -11.35 -8.03 2.23
CA PHE A 388 -10.86 -8.96 1.20
C PHE A 388 -11.37 -10.40 1.36
N GLY A 389 -12.10 -10.72 2.43
CA GLY A 389 -12.72 -12.03 2.64
C GLY A 389 -13.89 -12.32 1.70
N SER A 390 -14.46 -13.53 1.83
CA SER A 390 -15.75 -13.82 1.19
C SER A 390 -16.89 -13.04 1.86
N TYR A 391 -17.98 -12.83 1.13
CA TYR A 391 -19.16 -12.15 1.68
C TYR A 391 -19.76 -12.94 2.86
N GLU A 392 -19.79 -14.27 2.74
CA GLU A 392 -20.28 -15.18 3.76
C GLU A 392 -19.44 -15.09 5.05
N ASN A 393 -18.10 -15.11 4.92
CA ASN A 393 -17.20 -14.93 6.06
C ASN A 393 -17.34 -13.53 6.67
N THR A 394 -17.58 -12.51 5.85
CA THR A 394 -17.82 -11.14 6.33
C THR A 394 -19.08 -11.08 7.19
N GLN A 395 -20.18 -11.69 6.75
CA GLN A 395 -21.43 -11.76 7.50
C GLN A 395 -21.29 -12.57 8.77
N GLU A 396 -20.59 -13.72 8.73
CA GLU A 396 -20.37 -14.57 9.89
C GLU A 396 -19.50 -13.89 10.94
N ALA A 397 -18.43 -13.19 10.53
CA ALA A 397 -17.63 -12.39 11.45
C ALA A 397 -18.46 -11.34 12.18
N LEU A 398 -19.30 -10.60 11.44
CA LEU A 398 -20.20 -9.59 12.02
C LEU A 398 -21.20 -10.20 12.99
N ARG A 399 -21.82 -11.34 12.63
CA ARG A 399 -22.75 -12.06 13.51
C ARG A 399 -22.08 -12.41 14.83
N ARG A 400 -20.83 -12.90 14.78
CA ARG A 400 -20.06 -13.26 15.97
C ARG A 400 -19.66 -12.04 16.80
N ILE A 401 -19.18 -10.97 16.17
CA ILE A 401 -18.80 -9.74 16.86
C ILE A 401 -20.00 -9.06 17.53
N LYS A 402 -21.19 -9.08 16.88
CA LYS A 402 -22.43 -8.53 17.45
C LYS A 402 -22.96 -9.33 18.65
N ALA A 403 -22.49 -10.54 18.85
CA ALA A 403 -22.88 -11.39 19.98
C ALA A 403 -22.01 -11.21 21.23
N LEU A 404 -20.92 -10.42 21.13
CA LEU A 404 -20.03 -10.06 22.26
C LEU A 404 -20.64 -8.94 23.10
#